data_cc0aa169c75204c3e2999bcefaec37d0
#
_entry.id   cc0aa169c75204c3e2999bcefaec37d0
#
_cell.length_a   1.000
_cell.length_b   1.000
_cell.length_c   1.000
_cell.angle_alpha   90.00
_cell.angle_beta   90.00
_cell.angle_gamma   90.00
#
_symmetry.space_group_name_H-M   'P 1'
#
loop_
_entity.id
_entity.type
_entity.pdbx_description
1 polymer ?
#
loop_
_entity_poly.entity_id
_entity_poly.type
_entity_poly.pdbx_seq_one_letter_code
_entity_poly.pdbx_strand_id
1 'polypeptide(L)'
;MDFMMRILVLMIISCFVWANSLEFDTLTSEFRQSVSSKNKTITYTGKLVANSKYGAFWHYKKPVEKLIYFNIGRITIIEPSLEQAIITDIKNTPDLRQILKNATETNKDRFECNIDGIHYTLRVRSGVPAQINYTDKLGNNVTILLKNAKKNQPIDEKLLEPQIPANYDILSE
;
A
#
# COMPACT_ATOMS: atom_id res chain seq x y z
N MET A 1 19.33 25.21 62.78
CA MET A 1 17.96 25.32 62.29
C MET A 1 18.05 25.22 60.79
N ASP A 2 18.10 23.95 60.29
CA ASP A 2 18.51 23.60 58.93
C ASP A 2 17.29 23.46 58.05
N PHE A 3 17.23 24.37 57.08
CA PHE A 3 16.18 24.38 56.09
C PHE A 3 16.66 23.52 54.90
N MET A 4 16.41 22.20 54.98
CA MET A 4 16.67 21.28 53.85
C MET A 4 15.63 21.52 52.76
N MET A 5 16.05 22.23 51.72
CA MET A 5 15.31 22.42 50.48
C MET A 5 15.36 21.14 49.66
N ARG A 6 14.27 20.34 49.69
CA ARG A 6 14.08 19.17 48.85
C ARG A 6 13.83 19.63 47.42
N ILE A 7 14.84 19.52 46.57
CA ILE A 7 14.69 19.67 45.12
C ILE A 7 14.01 18.42 44.59
N LEU A 8 12.75 18.53 44.25
CA LEU A 8 11.98 17.51 43.54
C LEU A 8 12.38 17.55 42.05
N VAL A 9 13.29 16.68 41.65
CA VAL A 9 13.64 16.50 40.23
C VAL A 9 12.49 15.74 39.59
N LEU A 10 11.62 16.46 38.88
CA LEU A 10 10.59 15.89 38.00
C LEU A 10 11.30 15.31 36.77
N MET A 11 11.53 14.01 36.81
CA MET A 11 12.02 13.25 35.67
C MET A 11 10.89 13.13 34.65
N ILE A 12 10.83 14.04 33.68
CA ILE A 12 9.91 13.93 32.53
C ILE A 12 10.42 12.78 31.68
N ILE A 13 9.82 11.60 31.90
CA ILE A 13 9.98 10.47 30.99
C ILE A 13 9.22 10.84 29.72
N SER A 14 9.91 11.40 28.75
CA SER A 14 9.39 11.55 27.39
C SER A 14 9.23 10.13 26.82
N CYS A 15 8.01 9.60 26.88
CA CYS A 15 7.63 8.44 26.06
C CYS A 15 7.78 8.87 24.60
N PHE A 16 8.92 8.53 23.99
CA PHE A 16 9.03 8.51 22.53
C PHE A 16 8.09 7.43 22.05
N VAL A 17 6.86 7.82 21.72
CA VAL A 17 5.99 7.00 20.88
C VAL A 17 6.69 6.93 19.53
N TRP A 18 7.27 5.79 19.24
CA TRP A 18 7.79 5.48 17.90
C TRP A 18 6.58 5.37 16.99
N ALA A 19 6.17 6.49 16.40
CA ALA A 19 5.18 6.47 15.33
C ALA A 19 5.77 5.62 14.20
N ASN A 20 5.03 4.60 13.77
CA ASN A 20 5.45 3.80 12.61
C ASN A 20 5.61 4.77 11.44
N SER A 21 6.84 4.90 10.92
CA SER A 21 7.17 5.87 9.88
C SER A 21 6.37 5.63 8.58
N LEU A 22 5.69 4.49 8.47
CA LEU A 22 4.88 4.08 7.33
C LEU A 22 3.39 4.42 7.48
N GLU A 23 2.93 4.87 8.66
CA GLU A 23 1.54 5.29 8.83
C GLU A 23 1.21 6.49 7.94
N PHE A 24 0.03 6.46 7.38
CA PHE A 24 -0.52 7.52 6.53
C PHE A 24 -2.04 7.56 6.63
N ASP A 25 -2.62 8.74 6.45
CA ASP A 25 -4.06 8.90 6.20
C ASP A 25 -4.36 8.73 4.72
N THR A 26 -3.56 9.39 3.89
CA THR A 26 -3.63 9.26 2.42
C THR A 26 -2.24 9.06 1.82
N LEU A 27 -2.19 8.32 0.71
CA LEU A 27 -0.98 8.10 -0.07
C LEU A 27 -1.32 8.20 -1.55
N THR A 28 -0.59 9.04 -2.27
CA THR A 28 -0.67 9.10 -3.74
C THR A 28 0.70 8.85 -4.32
N SER A 29 0.78 8.14 -5.45
CA SER A 29 2.04 7.84 -6.13
C SER A 29 1.81 7.48 -7.60
N GLU A 30 2.80 7.69 -8.42
CA GLU A 30 2.98 6.90 -9.63
C GLU A 30 3.68 5.59 -9.27
N PHE A 31 3.39 4.52 -10.00
CA PHE A 31 4.09 3.26 -9.78
C PHE A 31 4.62 2.65 -11.08
N ARG A 32 5.68 1.87 -10.91
CA ARG A 32 6.19 0.93 -11.89
C ARG A 32 6.32 -0.43 -11.23
N GLN A 33 5.54 -1.40 -11.69
CA GLN A 33 5.58 -2.77 -11.21
C GLN A 33 6.24 -3.65 -12.27
N SER A 34 7.24 -4.42 -11.86
CA SER A 34 7.85 -5.46 -12.68
C SER A 34 7.53 -6.83 -12.09
N VAL A 35 7.00 -7.71 -12.91
CA VAL A 35 6.70 -9.11 -12.56
C VAL A 35 7.61 -9.99 -13.40
N SER A 36 8.54 -10.68 -12.74
CA SER A 36 9.53 -11.53 -13.39
C SER A 36 9.25 -12.99 -13.09
N SER A 37 9.02 -13.78 -14.13
CA SER A 37 8.94 -15.24 -14.13
C SER A 37 10.09 -15.80 -14.95
N LYS A 38 10.67 -16.92 -14.55
CA LYS A 38 11.84 -17.62 -15.15
C LYS A 38 12.55 -16.90 -16.32
N ASN A 39 11.87 -16.63 -17.44
CA ASN A 39 12.45 -16.09 -18.68
C ASN A 39 11.74 -14.83 -19.20
N LYS A 40 10.76 -14.29 -18.47
CA LYS A 40 9.96 -13.16 -18.94
C LYS A 40 9.73 -12.15 -17.82
N THR A 41 9.90 -10.88 -18.14
CA THR A 41 9.52 -9.77 -17.26
C THR A 41 8.45 -8.95 -17.95
N ILE A 42 7.35 -8.72 -17.24
CA ILE A 42 6.28 -7.80 -17.66
C ILE A 42 6.38 -6.57 -16.76
N THR A 43 6.33 -5.40 -17.37
CA THR A 43 6.37 -4.13 -16.64
C THR A 43 5.04 -3.41 -16.80
N TYR A 44 4.44 -3.05 -15.67
CA TYR A 44 3.23 -2.24 -15.58
C TYR A 44 3.58 -0.85 -15.08
N THR A 45 2.81 0.14 -15.51
CA THR A 45 2.91 1.51 -14.99
C THR A 45 1.53 2.08 -14.74
N GLY A 46 1.42 2.95 -13.75
CA GLY A 46 0.14 3.53 -13.42
C GLY A 46 0.20 4.54 -12.28
N LYS A 47 -0.95 4.75 -11.66
CA LYS A 47 -1.12 5.64 -10.50
C LYS A 47 -1.79 4.88 -9.36
N LEU A 48 -1.41 5.26 -8.14
CA LEU A 48 -1.95 4.75 -6.89
C LEU A 48 -2.55 5.91 -6.11
N VAL A 49 -3.74 5.70 -5.58
CA VAL A 49 -4.36 6.53 -4.55
C VAL A 49 -4.82 5.60 -3.44
N ALA A 50 -4.46 5.89 -2.20
CA ALA A 50 -4.89 5.10 -1.05
C ALA A 50 -5.33 6.01 0.10
N ASN A 51 -6.33 5.56 0.84
CA ASN A 51 -6.78 6.12 2.10
C ASN A 51 -6.81 5.01 3.14
N SER A 52 -6.22 5.24 4.31
CA SER A 52 -6.08 4.23 5.35
C SER A 52 -7.42 3.64 5.83
N LYS A 53 -8.51 4.41 5.73
CA LYS A 53 -9.86 4.02 6.18
C LYS A 53 -10.72 3.43 5.07
N TYR A 54 -10.67 4.00 3.86
CA TYR A 54 -11.67 3.71 2.82
C TYR A 54 -11.19 2.70 1.78
N GLY A 55 -9.91 2.66 1.45
CA GLY A 55 -9.43 1.74 0.45
C GLY A 55 -8.23 2.21 -0.33
N ALA A 56 -7.94 1.50 -1.41
CA ALA A 56 -6.89 1.85 -2.35
C ALA A 56 -7.38 1.67 -3.78
N PHE A 57 -6.95 2.55 -4.64
CA PHE A 57 -7.21 2.52 -6.06
C PHE A 57 -5.90 2.47 -6.84
N TRP A 58 -5.73 1.43 -7.66
CA TRP A 58 -4.62 1.25 -8.56
C TRP A 58 -5.09 1.40 -10.00
N HIS A 59 -4.67 2.43 -10.68
CA HIS A 59 -4.93 2.63 -12.09
C HIS A 59 -3.71 2.18 -12.90
N TYR A 60 -3.71 0.95 -13.39
CA TYR A 60 -2.76 0.44 -14.35
C TYR A 60 -3.04 1.05 -15.72
N LYS A 61 -2.03 1.68 -16.33
CA LYS A 61 -2.16 2.36 -17.62
C LYS A 61 -1.52 1.58 -18.75
N LYS A 62 -0.42 0.87 -18.47
CA LYS A 62 0.34 0.08 -19.46
C LYS A 62 0.78 -1.24 -18.84
N PRO A 63 0.94 -2.32 -19.66
CA PRO A 63 0.66 -2.42 -21.10
C PRO A 63 -0.83 -2.46 -21.43
N VAL A 64 -1.68 -2.86 -20.48
CA VAL A 64 -3.15 -2.93 -20.58
C VAL A 64 -3.75 -2.12 -19.46
N GLU A 65 -4.79 -1.37 -19.76
CA GLU A 65 -5.51 -0.58 -18.76
C GLU A 65 -6.32 -1.50 -17.85
N LYS A 66 -6.16 -1.30 -16.52
CA LYS A 66 -6.96 -1.93 -15.48
C LYS A 66 -7.16 -0.95 -14.34
N LEU A 67 -8.34 -0.98 -13.77
CA LEU A 67 -8.71 -0.19 -12.60
C LEU A 67 -8.98 -1.19 -11.47
N ILE A 68 -8.16 -1.17 -10.42
CA ILE A 68 -8.26 -2.12 -9.31
C ILE A 68 -8.57 -1.34 -8.03
N TYR A 69 -9.71 -1.65 -7.43
CA TYR A 69 -10.19 -1.04 -6.20
C TYR A 69 -10.12 -2.06 -5.07
N PHE A 70 -9.41 -1.70 -4.00
CA PHE A 70 -9.38 -2.43 -2.75
C PHE A 70 -10.24 -1.69 -1.73
N ASN A 71 -11.47 -2.11 -1.58
CA ASN A 71 -12.37 -1.59 -0.55
C ASN A 71 -12.44 -2.57 0.64
N ILE A 72 -13.17 -2.23 1.69
CA ILE A 72 -13.32 -3.12 2.85
C ILE A 72 -14.02 -4.41 2.42
N GLY A 73 -13.31 -5.54 2.54
CA GLY A 73 -13.84 -6.87 2.24
C GLY A 73 -13.99 -7.21 0.75
N ARG A 74 -13.67 -6.30 -0.18
CA ARG A 74 -13.95 -6.49 -1.61
C ARG A 74 -12.83 -5.94 -2.50
N ILE A 75 -12.57 -6.66 -3.57
CA ILE A 75 -11.76 -6.19 -4.70
C ILE A 75 -12.67 -6.04 -5.91
N THR A 76 -12.59 -4.90 -6.59
CA THR A 76 -13.23 -4.69 -7.88
C THR A 76 -12.16 -4.43 -8.92
N ILE A 77 -12.11 -5.24 -9.98
CA ILE A 77 -11.19 -5.08 -11.11
C ILE A 77 -12.03 -4.72 -12.33
N ILE A 78 -11.77 -3.57 -12.92
CA ILE A 78 -12.41 -3.14 -14.16
C ILE A 78 -11.39 -3.25 -15.28
N GLU A 79 -11.75 -3.94 -16.35
CA GLU A 79 -10.91 -4.14 -17.54
C GLU A 79 -11.60 -3.51 -18.76
N PRO A 80 -11.32 -2.23 -19.06
CA PRO A 80 -12.02 -1.48 -20.11
C PRO A 80 -11.93 -2.13 -21.50
N SER A 81 -10.78 -2.72 -21.84
CA SER A 81 -10.57 -3.39 -23.13
C SER A 81 -11.41 -4.65 -23.34
N LEU A 82 -11.94 -5.21 -22.26
CA LEU A 82 -12.79 -6.41 -22.27
C LEU A 82 -14.25 -6.08 -21.93
N GLU A 83 -14.55 -4.81 -21.65
CA GLU A 83 -15.86 -4.33 -21.20
C GLU A 83 -16.40 -5.17 -20.03
N GLN A 84 -15.52 -5.52 -19.07
CA GLN A 84 -15.88 -6.37 -17.94
C GLN A 84 -15.42 -5.80 -16.59
N ALA A 85 -16.14 -6.18 -15.54
CA ALA A 85 -15.76 -5.96 -14.17
C ALA A 85 -15.79 -7.28 -13.39
N ILE A 86 -14.74 -7.54 -12.62
CA ILE A 86 -14.63 -8.71 -11.74
C ILE A 86 -14.77 -8.21 -10.31
N ILE A 87 -15.71 -8.79 -9.57
CA ILE A 87 -15.95 -8.48 -8.16
C ILE A 87 -15.67 -9.73 -7.35
N THR A 88 -14.72 -9.65 -6.43
CA THR A 88 -14.36 -10.77 -5.55
C THR A 88 -14.17 -10.31 -4.11
N ASP A 89 -14.40 -11.21 -3.16
CA ASP A 89 -14.16 -10.94 -1.75
C ASP A 89 -12.67 -11.04 -1.42
N ILE A 90 -12.18 -10.12 -0.57
CA ILE A 90 -10.82 -10.19 -0.06
C ILE A 90 -10.76 -11.30 0.97
N LYS A 91 -10.36 -12.50 0.57
CA LYS A 91 -10.11 -13.59 1.51
C LYS A 91 -8.64 -13.68 1.93
N ASN A 92 -7.71 -13.35 1.04
CA ASN A 92 -6.27 -13.52 1.28
C ASN A 92 -5.38 -12.67 0.35
N THR A 93 -5.84 -11.51 -0.08
CA THR A 93 -5.02 -10.62 -0.93
C THR A 93 -4.68 -9.37 -0.14
N PRO A 94 -3.46 -9.25 0.41
CA PRO A 94 -3.08 -8.06 1.14
C PRO A 94 -3.00 -6.87 0.18
N ASP A 95 -3.68 -5.80 0.55
CA ASP A 95 -3.47 -4.53 -0.11
C ASP A 95 -2.24 -3.80 0.46
N LEU A 96 -1.81 -2.75 -0.22
CA LEU A 96 -0.68 -1.94 0.22
C LEU A 96 -0.84 -1.44 1.67
N ARG A 97 -2.05 -1.13 2.12
CA ARG A 97 -2.34 -0.62 3.47
C ARG A 97 -2.00 -1.67 4.52
N GLN A 98 -2.36 -2.93 4.26
CA GLN A 98 -2.03 -4.05 5.15
C GLN A 98 -0.52 -4.29 5.21
N ILE A 99 0.16 -4.23 4.05
CA ILE A 99 1.61 -4.37 3.98
C ILE A 99 2.28 -3.26 4.82
N LEU A 100 1.90 -2.00 4.63
CA LEU A 100 2.50 -0.88 5.35
C LEU A 100 2.19 -0.90 6.85
N LYS A 101 0.98 -1.32 7.23
CA LYS A 101 0.56 -1.43 8.64
C LYS A 101 1.31 -2.53 9.39
N ASN A 102 1.58 -3.66 8.74
CA ASN A 102 2.21 -4.82 9.38
C ASN A 102 3.73 -4.84 9.24
N ALA A 103 4.31 -3.92 8.48
CA ALA A 103 5.75 -3.87 8.28
C ALA A 103 6.47 -3.32 9.51
N THR A 104 7.53 -4.01 9.93
CA THR A 104 8.42 -3.61 11.01
C THR A 104 9.77 -3.21 10.45
N GLU A 105 10.39 -2.19 11.05
CA GLU A 105 11.72 -1.75 10.65
C GLU A 105 12.77 -2.79 11.10
N THR A 106 13.52 -3.31 10.13
CA THR A 106 14.61 -4.28 10.36
C THR A 106 15.97 -3.61 10.26
N ASN A 107 16.06 -2.50 9.53
CA ASN A 107 17.24 -1.66 9.42
C ASN A 107 16.81 -0.27 8.97
N LYS A 108 17.71 0.73 9.03
CA LYS A 108 17.40 2.10 8.58
C LYS A 108 16.74 2.10 7.21
N ASP A 109 15.52 2.68 7.12
CA ASP A 109 14.72 2.80 5.90
C ASP A 109 14.35 1.47 5.23
N ARG A 110 14.50 0.33 5.95
CA ARG A 110 14.11 -1.00 5.47
C ARG A 110 13.10 -1.62 6.43
N PHE A 111 12.01 -2.09 5.87
CA PHE A 111 10.91 -2.71 6.59
C PHE A 111 10.57 -4.07 5.99
N GLU A 112 10.04 -4.97 6.81
CA GLU A 112 9.66 -6.30 6.38
C GLU A 112 8.35 -6.73 7.06
N CYS A 113 7.55 -7.54 6.37
CA CYS A 113 6.40 -8.22 6.96
C CYS A 113 6.12 -9.54 6.25
N ASN A 114 5.39 -10.42 6.94
CA ASN A 114 4.87 -11.66 6.37
C ASN A 114 3.34 -11.60 6.41
N ILE A 115 2.70 -11.76 5.26
CA ILE A 115 1.24 -11.79 5.16
C ILE A 115 0.87 -12.97 4.25
N ASP A 116 0.00 -13.86 4.74
CA ASP A 116 -0.49 -15.04 4.00
C ASP A 116 0.61 -15.93 3.40
N GLY A 117 1.74 -16.05 4.11
CA GLY A 117 2.91 -16.82 3.69
C GLY A 117 3.79 -16.14 2.65
N ILE A 118 3.51 -14.89 2.31
CA ILE A 118 4.35 -14.07 1.42
C ILE A 118 5.19 -13.13 2.27
N HIS A 119 6.50 -13.13 2.03
CA HIS A 119 7.44 -12.22 2.64
C HIS A 119 7.59 -10.96 1.79
N TYR A 120 7.28 -9.80 2.39
CA TYR A 120 7.40 -8.48 1.78
C TYR A 120 8.60 -7.75 2.36
N THR A 121 9.42 -7.16 1.48
CA THR A 121 10.46 -6.22 1.87
C THR A 121 10.16 -4.84 1.30
N LEU A 122 10.29 -3.80 2.12
CA LEU A 122 10.01 -2.43 1.75
C LEU A 122 11.24 -1.56 1.95
N ARG A 123 11.41 -0.59 1.06
CA ARG A 123 12.35 0.52 1.26
C ARG A 123 11.57 1.82 1.36
N VAL A 124 11.98 2.64 2.29
CA VAL A 124 11.45 3.98 2.55
C VAL A 124 12.48 5.01 2.09
N ARG A 125 12.02 6.13 1.58
CA ARG A 125 12.87 7.28 1.26
C ARG A 125 12.16 8.55 1.72
N SER A 126 12.82 9.33 2.56
CA SER A 126 12.25 10.56 3.12
C SER A 126 10.87 10.34 3.77
N GLY A 127 10.71 9.23 4.50
CA GLY A 127 9.48 8.92 5.23
C GLY A 127 8.31 8.43 4.37
N VAL A 128 8.51 8.17 3.07
CA VAL A 128 7.48 7.61 2.18
C VAL A 128 7.94 6.27 1.60
N PRO A 129 7.02 5.31 1.37
CA PRO A 129 7.33 4.07 0.69
C PRO A 129 7.89 4.35 -0.71
N ALA A 130 9.02 3.74 -1.06
CA ALA A 130 9.68 3.92 -2.35
C ALA A 130 9.77 2.64 -3.17
N GLN A 131 9.88 1.49 -2.51
CA GLN A 131 9.99 0.19 -3.18
C GLN A 131 9.40 -0.92 -2.32
N ILE A 132 8.71 -1.85 -2.97
CA ILE A 132 8.18 -3.07 -2.36
C ILE A 132 8.62 -4.24 -3.22
N ASN A 133 9.15 -5.30 -2.60
CA ASN A 133 9.50 -6.55 -3.29
C ASN A 133 8.87 -7.73 -2.57
N TYR A 134 8.46 -8.71 -3.33
CA TYR A 134 7.99 -10.00 -2.84
C TYR A 134 8.03 -11.05 -3.95
N THR A 135 7.94 -12.32 -3.54
CA THR A 135 7.68 -13.43 -4.47
C THR A 135 6.22 -13.86 -4.28
N ASP A 136 5.44 -13.86 -5.35
CA ASP A 136 4.04 -14.24 -5.29
C ASP A 136 3.85 -15.76 -5.12
N LYS A 137 2.61 -16.22 -4.91
CA LYS A 137 2.28 -17.65 -4.73
C LYS A 137 2.57 -18.50 -5.97
N LEU A 138 2.75 -17.88 -7.14
CA LEU A 138 3.11 -18.54 -8.39
C LEU A 138 4.63 -18.61 -8.63
N GLY A 139 5.43 -18.05 -7.69
CA GLY A 139 6.89 -18.00 -7.76
C GLY A 139 7.43 -16.85 -8.62
N ASN A 140 6.62 -15.87 -8.98
CA ASN A 140 7.10 -14.70 -9.70
C ASN A 140 7.71 -13.69 -8.73
N ASN A 141 8.85 -13.11 -9.12
CA ASN A 141 9.44 -12.00 -8.38
C ASN A 141 8.77 -10.69 -8.79
N VAL A 142 8.19 -10.00 -7.82
CA VAL A 142 7.49 -8.74 -8.01
C VAL A 142 8.27 -7.61 -7.37
N THR A 143 8.51 -6.55 -8.13
CA THR A 143 9.08 -5.30 -7.65
C THR A 143 8.14 -4.15 -8.00
N ILE A 144 7.72 -3.39 -7.00
CA ILE A 144 6.92 -2.17 -7.18
C ILE A 144 7.78 -0.98 -6.76
N LEU A 145 8.03 -0.08 -7.69
CA LEU A 145 8.69 1.21 -7.44
C LEU A 145 7.62 2.29 -7.37
N LEU A 146 7.59 3.03 -6.26
CA LEU A 146 6.72 4.17 -6.06
C LEU A 146 7.50 5.46 -6.35
N LYS A 147 6.97 6.28 -7.25
CA LYS A 147 7.56 7.55 -7.67
C LYS A 147 6.65 8.70 -7.30
N ASN A 148 7.25 9.84 -6.95
CA ASN A 148 6.51 11.04 -6.59
C ASN A 148 5.48 10.78 -5.47
N ALA A 149 5.79 9.84 -4.57
CA ALA A 149 4.92 9.45 -3.48
C ALA A 149 4.71 10.62 -2.51
N LYS A 150 3.45 10.88 -2.16
CA LYS A 150 3.05 11.93 -1.22
C LYS A 150 2.11 11.33 -0.17
N LYS A 151 2.40 11.56 1.11
CA LYS A 151 1.55 11.17 2.24
C LYS A 151 0.75 12.36 2.74
N ASN A 152 -0.43 12.06 3.27
CA ASN A 152 -1.25 12.98 4.06
C ASN A 152 -1.62 14.26 3.29
N GLN A 153 -1.82 14.12 1.98
CA GLN A 153 -2.35 15.18 1.14
C GLN A 153 -3.85 14.97 0.90
N PRO A 154 -4.63 16.05 0.75
CA PRO A 154 -6.03 15.91 0.37
C PRO A 154 -6.18 15.11 -0.93
N ILE A 155 -7.14 14.19 -0.94
CA ILE A 155 -7.53 13.40 -2.12
C ILE A 155 -9.03 13.54 -2.35
N ASP A 156 -9.46 13.35 -3.59
CA ASP A 156 -10.87 13.16 -3.88
C ASP A 156 -11.24 11.70 -3.54
N GLU A 157 -12.02 11.51 -2.48
CA GLU A 157 -12.42 10.17 -2.02
C GLU A 157 -13.29 9.42 -3.04
N LYS A 158 -13.95 10.12 -3.95
CA LYS A 158 -14.70 9.50 -5.06
C LYS A 158 -13.81 8.67 -5.97
N LEU A 159 -12.51 8.96 -6.02
CA LEU A 159 -11.54 8.14 -6.76
C LEU A 159 -11.40 6.72 -6.20
N LEU A 160 -11.84 6.48 -4.97
CA LEU A 160 -11.79 5.17 -4.31
C LEU A 160 -13.08 4.36 -4.55
N GLU A 161 -14.08 4.93 -5.19
CA GLU A 161 -15.35 4.28 -5.50
C GLU A 161 -15.33 3.69 -6.91
N PRO A 162 -15.55 2.36 -7.07
CA PRO A 162 -15.62 1.75 -8.40
C PRO A 162 -16.75 2.35 -9.24
N GLN A 163 -16.43 2.82 -10.43
CA GLN A 163 -17.39 3.31 -11.41
C GLN A 163 -17.45 2.32 -12.57
N ILE A 164 -18.36 1.34 -12.47
CA ILE A 164 -18.55 0.32 -13.50
C ILE A 164 -19.55 0.83 -14.53
N PRO A 165 -19.18 0.95 -15.83
CA PRO A 165 -20.13 1.31 -16.87
C PRO A 165 -21.28 0.31 -16.97
N ALA A 166 -22.49 0.80 -17.25
CA ALA A 166 -23.71 -0.02 -17.23
C ALA A 166 -23.74 -1.12 -18.32
N ASN A 167 -22.90 -0.98 -19.36
CA ASN A 167 -22.78 -1.95 -20.45
C ASN A 167 -21.69 -3.02 -20.21
N TYR A 168 -21.01 -3.01 -19.06
CA TYR A 168 -19.96 -3.99 -18.78
C TYR A 168 -20.55 -5.27 -18.19
N ASP A 169 -19.98 -6.41 -18.57
CA ASP A 169 -20.25 -7.69 -17.94
C ASP A 169 -19.68 -7.72 -16.52
N ILE A 170 -20.50 -8.18 -15.56
CA ILE A 170 -20.07 -8.31 -14.16
C ILE A 170 -19.87 -9.79 -13.84
N LEU A 171 -18.62 -10.14 -13.52
CA LEU A 171 -18.22 -11.46 -13.05
C LEU A 171 -18.07 -11.41 -11.52
N SER A 172 -18.67 -12.35 -10.81
CA SER A 172 -18.57 -12.50 -9.35
C SER A 172 -17.91 -13.84 -9.02
N GLU A 173 -16.87 -13.82 -8.15
CA GLU A 173 -16.14 -14.99 -7.68
C GLU A 173 -16.21 -15.14 -6.15
#